data_76fb5d6fd2dc39ec2b738f79959e9fa0
#
_entry.id   76fb5d6fd2dc39ec2b738f79959e9fa0
#
_cell.length_a   1.000
_cell.length_b   1.000
_cell.length_c   1.000
_cell.angle_alpha   90.00
_cell.angle_beta   90.00
_cell.angle_gamma   90.00
#
_symmetry.space_group_name_H-M   'P 1'
#
loop_
_entity.id
_entity.type
_entity.pdbx_description
1 polymer ?
#
loop_
_entity_poly.entity_id
_entity_poly.type
_entity_poly.pdbx_seq_one_letter_code
_entity_poly.pdbx_strand_id
1 'polypeptide(L)'
;HQFLPQADLLSFEEITRLASIFAAHGVRKLRLTGGEPLLRRHLERLIEMLAALRTPEGEPLDLTLTTNGSLLAKKAQALKDAGLQRITVSLDGLDDAVFQRMNDVGFPVAEVLKGIETAQAVGLGPIKVNMVVKRGVNEDQILPMARYFRDNYGGSVVLRFIEYMDVGATNGWRMDEVLPSRELLDLLRQDFELVQLDASAPGETAERWGYADGRGEIGLISSVTQAFCGDCNRARLSTEGKLYTCLFAHQGHDLRALLRPAAGAAISDAQIGAALAELWGRRDDRYSQLRAAETPSTGSPAPRRIEMHYIGG
;
A
#
# COMPACT_ATOMS: atom_id res chain seq x y z
N HIS A 1 -17.58 9.19 3.96
CA HIS A 1 -17.40 7.81 3.46
C HIS A 1 -18.71 7.04 3.60
N GLN A 2 -19.26 6.51 2.50
CA GLN A 2 -20.36 5.56 2.58
C GLN A 2 -19.78 4.18 2.87
N PHE A 3 -20.15 3.61 4.02
CA PHE A 3 -19.83 2.21 4.32
C PHE A 3 -20.73 1.30 3.49
N LEU A 4 -20.14 0.28 2.88
CA LEU A 4 -20.90 -0.73 2.14
C LEU A 4 -21.73 -1.58 3.12
N PRO A 5 -22.93 -2.02 2.72
CA PRO A 5 -23.70 -3.00 3.48
C PRO A 5 -22.88 -4.27 3.72
N GLN A 6 -23.01 -4.88 4.90
CA GLN A 6 -22.26 -6.09 5.27
C GLN A 6 -22.49 -7.25 4.28
N ALA A 7 -23.68 -7.36 3.70
CA ALA A 7 -24.02 -8.38 2.71
C ALA A 7 -23.22 -8.25 1.40
N ASP A 8 -22.73 -7.03 1.09
CA ASP A 8 -21.94 -6.75 -0.10
C ASP A 8 -20.46 -7.02 0.12
N LEU A 9 -20.03 -7.18 1.37
CA LEU A 9 -18.64 -7.48 1.68
C LEU A 9 -18.34 -8.98 1.52
N LEU A 10 -17.11 -9.30 1.13
CA LEU A 10 -16.60 -10.65 1.22
C LEU A 10 -16.48 -11.09 2.69
N SER A 11 -16.84 -12.35 2.97
CA SER A 11 -16.54 -12.98 4.25
C SER A 11 -15.03 -13.28 4.35
N PHE A 12 -14.54 -13.56 5.56
CA PHE A 12 -13.14 -13.94 5.75
C PHE A 12 -12.82 -15.27 5.06
N GLU A 13 -13.78 -16.19 5.01
CA GLU A 13 -13.67 -17.46 4.29
C GLU A 13 -13.54 -17.24 2.77
N GLU A 14 -14.35 -16.34 2.19
CA GLU A 14 -14.27 -15.97 0.77
C GLU A 14 -12.93 -15.30 0.43
N ILE A 15 -12.45 -14.37 1.28
CA ILE A 15 -11.14 -13.74 1.13
C ILE A 15 -10.04 -14.79 1.19
N THR A 16 -10.10 -15.70 2.15
CA THR A 16 -9.11 -16.77 2.32
C THR A 16 -9.11 -17.74 1.16
N ARG A 17 -10.30 -18.10 0.64
CA ARG A 17 -10.44 -18.93 -0.56
C ARG A 17 -9.76 -18.28 -1.77
N LEU A 18 -10.04 -17.00 -2.04
CA LEU A 18 -9.37 -16.27 -3.12
C LEU A 18 -7.86 -16.16 -2.89
N ALA A 19 -7.42 -15.88 -1.68
CA ALA A 19 -6.00 -15.81 -1.33
C ALA A 19 -5.27 -17.13 -1.57
N SER A 20 -5.92 -18.26 -1.27
CA SER A 20 -5.39 -19.60 -1.56
C SER A 20 -5.24 -19.84 -3.08
N ILE A 21 -6.24 -19.44 -3.87
CA ILE A 21 -6.17 -19.52 -5.34
C ILE A 21 -5.06 -18.63 -5.88
N PHE A 22 -4.91 -17.37 -5.37
CA PHE A 22 -3.81 -16.50 -5.74
C PHE A 22 -2.45 -17.12 -5.41
N ALA A 23 -2.31 -17.73 -4.22
CA ALA A 23 -1.07 -18.39 -3.83
C ALA A 23 -0.72 -19.56 -4.78
N ALA A 24 -1.70 -20.35 -5.19
CA ALA A 24 -1.54 -21.42 -6.18
C ALA A 24 -1.09 -20.90 -7.57
N HIS A 25 -1.37 -19.62 -7.89
CA HIS A 25 -0.93 -18.92 -9.10
C HIS A 25 0.35 -18.09 -8.91
N GLY A 26 1.10 -18.32 -7.85
CA GLY A 26 2.42 -17.73 -7.64
C GLY A 26 2.44 -16.44 -6.82
N VAL A 27 1.32 -16.01 -6.23
CA VAL A 27 1.32 -14.89 -5.28
C VAL A 27 2.06 -15.32 -4.00
N ARG A 28 3.07 -14.55 -3.62
CA ARG A 28 3.92 -14.80 -2.45
C ARG A 28 3.66 -13.83 -1.29
N LYS A 29 3.03 -12.71 -1.60
CA LYS A 29 2.84 -11.61 -0.65
C LYS A 29 1.41 -11.12 -0.66
N LEU A 30 0.82 -11.00 0.53
CA LEU A 30 -0.47 -10.38 0.75
C LEU A 30 -0.31 -9.12 1.60
N ARG A 31 -0.92 -8.03 1.16
CA ARG A 31 -0.97 -6.79 1.91
C ARG A 31 -2.41 -6.45 2.26
N LEU A 32 -2.70 -6.41 3.55
CA LEU A 32 -3.96 -5.91 4.05
C LEU A 32 -3.91 -4.38 4.08
N THR A 33 -4.89 -3.76 3.46
CA THR A 33 -5.01 -2.31 3.36
C THR A 33 -6.50 -1.93 3.22
N GLY A 34 -6.81 -0.77 2.77
CA GLY A 34 -8.20 -0.29 2.59
C GLY A 34 -8.26 1.18 2.91
N GLY A 35 -9.38 1.69 3.45
CA GLY A 35 -9.37 2.99 4.11
C GLY A 35 -8.47 2.90 5.35
N GLU A 36 -8.98 2.26 6.42
CA GLU A 36 -8.15 1.88 7.58
C GLU A 36 -8.50 0.43 7.98
N PRO A 37 -7.59 -0.54 7.75
CA PRO A 37 -7.90 -1.95 7.99
C PRO A 37 -8.11 -2.27 9.46
N LEU A 38 -7.47 -1.55 10.38
CA LEU A 38 -7.60 -1.78 11.82
C LEU A 38 -9.00 -1.46 12.38
N LEU A 39 -9.85 -0.78 11.60
CA LEU A 39 -11.27 -0.59 11.94
C LEU A 39 -12.11 -1.84 11.66
N ARG A 40 -11.62 -2.79 10.84
CA ARG A 40 -12.35 -4.05 10.59
C ARG A 40 -12.42 -4.89 11.87
N ARG A 41 -13.65 -5.27 12.26
CA ARG A 41 -13.84 -6.15 13.42
C ARG A 41 -13.20 -7.52 13.16
N HIS A 42 -12.52 -8.05 14.16
CA HIS A 42 -11.90 -9.39 14.12
C HIS A 42 -10.88 -9.57 12.97
N LEU A 43 -10.17 -8.49 12.61
CA LEU A 43 -9.13 -8.54 11.56
C LEU A 43 -8.06 -9.59 11.89
N GLU A 44 -7.72 -9.76 13.16
CA GLU A 44 -6.80 -10.80 13.67
C GLU A 44 -7.20 -12.20 13.20
N ARG A 45 -8.51 -12.53 13.19
CA ARG A 45 -8.99 -13.82 12.68
C ARG A 45 -8.71 -13.99 11.18
N LEU A 46 -8.91 -12.95 10.38
CA LEU A 46 -8.53 -13.00 8.96
C LEU A 46 -7.04 -13.23 8.79
N ILE A 47 -6.20 -12.55 9.59
CA ILE A 47 -4.75 -12.72 9.55
C ILE A 47 -4.36 -14.16 9.91
N GLU A 48 -4.95 -14.77 10.93
CA GLU A 48 -4.75 -16.19 11.30
C GLU A 48 -5.06 -17.12 10.12
N MET A 49 -6.22 -16.92 9.47
CA MET A 49 -6.62 -17.71 8.31
C MET A 49 -5.65 -17.57 7.14
N LEU A 50 -5.18 -16.34 6.85
CA LEU A 50 -4.20 -16.07 5.79
C LEU A 50 -2.79 -16.60 6.15
N ALA A 51 -2.39 -16.55 7.41
CA ALA A 51 -1.11 -17.07 7.91
C ALA A 51 -1.02 -18.59 7.81
N ALA A 52 -2.16 -19.28 7.80
CA ALA A 52 -2.21 -20.73 7.59
C ALA A 52 -1.99 -21.15 6.13
N LEU A 53 -2.15 -20.24 5.17
CA LEU A 53 -1.95 -20.55 3.74
C LEU A 53 -0.47 -20.81 3.42
N ARG A 54 -0.26 -21.65 2.42
CA ARG A 54 1.06 -22.00 1.92
C ARG A 54 1.12 -21.83 0.40
N THR A 55 2.30 -21.54 -0.09
CA THR A 55 2.60 -21.59 -1.53
C THR A 55 2.63 -23.04 -2.00
N PRO A 56 2.62 -23.30 -3.32
CA PRO A 56 2.79 -24.65 -3.85
C PRO A 56 4.05 -25.38 -3.37
N GLU A 57 5.09 -24.62 -3.02
CA GLU A 57 6.37 -25.12 -2.51
C GLU A 57 6.33 -25.36 -0.97
N GLY A 58 5.20 -25.08 -0.32
CA GLY A 58 5.02 -25.25 1.14
C GLY A 58 5.46 -24.06 1.99
N GLU A 59 5.91 -22.96 1.38
CA GLU A 59 6.37 -21.77 2.09
C GLU A 59 5.19 -20.91 2.59
N PRO A 60 5.32 -20.22 3.73
CA PRO A 60 4.33 -19.27 4.19
C PRO A 60 4.27 -18.05 3.28
N LEU A 61 3.10 -17.43 3.19
CA LEU A 61 2.95 -16.14 2.49
C LEU A 61 3.51 -14.99 3.34
N ASP A 62 4.12 -14.00 2.67
CA ASP A 62 4.55 -12.76 3.31
C ASP A 62 3.34 -11.88 3.61
N LEU A 63 2.91 -11.86 4.88
CA LEU A 63 1.76 -11.07 5.32
C LEU A 63 2.21 -9.70 5.84
N THR A 64 1.66 -8.64 5.24
CA THR A 64 1.92 -7.26 5.65
C THR A 64 0.61 -6.47 5.72
N LEU A 65 0.61 -5.40 6.50
CA LEU A 65 -0.54 -4.52 6.69
C LEU A 65 -0.10 -3.07 6.53
N THR A 66 -0.94 -2.24 5.89
CA THR A 66 -0.74 -0.79 5.82
C THR A 66 -1.82 -0.10 6.65
N THR A 67 -1.43 0.82 7.53
CA THR A 67 -2.32 1.51 8.46
C THR A 67 -1.94 2.98 8.62
N ASN A 68 -2.91 3.81 9.01
CA ASN A 68 -2.66 5.18 9.46
C ASN A 68 -2.06 5.26 10.88
N GLY A 69 -1.91 4.14 11.57
CA GLY A 69 -1.26 4.03 12.87
C GLY A 69 -2.13 4.37 14.08
N SER A 70 -3.31 4.99 13.93
CA SER A 70 -4.13 5.46 15.04
C SER A 70 -4.57 4.38 16.04
N LEU A 71 -4.76 3.15 15.57
CA LEU A 71 -5.15 2.01 16.41
C LEU A 71 -4.01 1.01 16.65
N LEU A 72 -2.84 1.29 16.09
CA LEU A 72 -1.73 0.32 16.06
C LEU A 72 -1.23 -0.03 17.45
N ALA A 73 -1.05 0.95 18.34
CA ALA A 73 -0.60 0.71 19.71
C ALA A 73 -1.52 -0.26 20.49
N LYS A 74 -2.83 -0.23 20.20
CA LYS A 74 -3.82 -1.09 20.86
C LYS A 74 -3.88 -2.51 20.27
N LYS A 75 -3.50 -2.67 18.99
CA LYS A 75 -3.72 -3.91 18.23
C LYS A 75 -2.44 -4.67 17.89
N ALA A 76 -1.25 -4.05 18.01
CA ALA A 76 0.00 -4.61 17.53
C ALA A 76 0.27 -6.03 18.06
N GLN A 77 0.05 -6.29 19.36
CA GLN A 77 0.27 -7.61 19.94
C GLN A 77 -0.67 -8.65 19.31
N ALA A 78 -1.97 -8.37 19.25
CA ALA A 78 -2.94 -9.30 18.66
C ALA A 78 -2.68 -9.59 17.18
N LEU A 79 -2.23 -8.58 16.41
CA LEU A 79 -1.83 -8.75 15.01
C LEU A 79 -0.60 -9.65 14.88
N LYS A 80 0.39 -9.48 15.77
CA LYS A 80 1.60 -10.32 15.82
C LYS A 80 1.26 -11.77 16.16
N ASP A 81 0.44 -11.96 17.19
CA ASP A 81 0.01 -13.30 17.65
C ASP A 81 -0.79 -14.04 16.57
N ALA A 82 -1.57 -13.29 15.77
CA ALA A 82 -2.30 -13.83 14.62
C ALA A 82 -1.41 -14.22 13.43
N GLY A 83 -0.12 -13.86 13.44
CA GLY A 83 0.84 -14.23 12.40
C GLY A 83 1.20 -13.12 11.43
N LEU A 84 0.80 -11.86 11.69
CA LEU A 84 1.28 -10.73 10.89
C LEU A 84 2.79 -10.58 11.08
N GLN A 85 3.51 -10.39 9.97
CA GLN A 85 4.98 -10.33 10.00
C GLN A 85 5.49 -8.89 10.00
N ARG A 86 4.93 -8.05 9.11
CA ARG A 86 5.44 -6.70 8.85
C ARG A 86 4.32 -5.69 8.76
N ILE A 87 4.67 -4.42 9.03
CA ILE A 87 3.71 -3.34 8.98
C ILE A 87 4.26 -2.15 8.19
N THR A 88 3.38 -1.45 7.51
CA THR A 88 3.65 -0.15 6.90
C THR A 88 2.72 0.87 7.56
N VAL A 89 3.29 1.99 8.01
CA VAL A 89 2.55 3.07 8.65
C VAL A 89 2.61 4.31 7.78
N SER A 90 1.47 4.95 7.55
CA SER A 90 1.41 6.23 6.84
C SER A 90 1.61 7.38 7.82
N LEU A 91 2.61 8.24 7.55
CA LEU A 91 2.92 9.41 8.38
C LEU A 91 3.56 10.50 7.51
N ASP A 92 2.85 11.59 7.28
CA ASP A 92 3.23 12.61 6.31
C ASP A 92 3.94 13.84 6.92
N GLY A 93 4.36 13.74 8.19
CA GLY A 93 5.13 14.76 8.92
C GLY A 93 5.13 14.52 10.42
N LEU A 94 6.01 15.21 11.14
CA LEU A 94 6.11 15.21 12.61
C LEU A 94 5.36 16.38 13.25
N ASP A 95 4.97 17.37 12.47
CA ASP A 95 4.14 18.50 12.93
C ASP A 95 2.66 18.15 12.77
N ASP A 96 1.88 18.27 13.86
CA ASP A 96 0.46 17.92 13.87
C ASP A 96 -0.37 18.73 12.86
N ALA A 97 -0.07 20.02 12.68
CA ALA A 97 -0.80 20.86 11.75
C ALA A 97 -0.53 20.48 10.29
N VAL A 98 0.72 20.12 9.96
CA VAL A 98 1.10 19.60 8.65
C VAL A 98 0.46 18.25 8.42
N PHE A 99 0.55 17.35 9.40
CA PHE A 99 -0.02 16.00 9.34
C PHE A 99 -1.54 16.03 9.10
N GLN A 100 -2.27 16.88 9.83
CA GLN A 100 -3.73 17.03 9.65
C GLN A 100 -4.10 17.59 8.28
N ARG A 101 -3.31 18.54 7.73
CA ARG A 101 -3.54 19.05 6.36
C ARG A 101 -3.38 17.96 5.28
N MET A 102 -2.51 16.99 5.52
CA MET A 102 -2.27 15.89 4.56
C MET A 102 -3.32 14.79 4.65
N ASN A 103 -3.84 14.48 5.83
CA ASN A 103 -4.62 13.27 6.10
C ASN A 103 -6.11 13.49 6.32
N ASP A 104 -6.54 14.72 6.62
CA ASP A 104 -7.92 15.03 7.00
C ASP A 104 -8.45 14.16 8.17
N VAL A 105 -7.57 13.84 9.15
CA VAL A 105 -7.88 13.00 10.31
C VAL A 105 -7.58 13.73 11.63
N GLY A 106 -8.39 13.46 12.65
CA GLY A 106 -8.37 14.17 13.93
C GLY A 106 -7.53 13.53 15.03
N PHE A 107 -6.45 12.78 14.71
CA PHE A 107 -5.55 12.22 15.74
C PHE A 107 -4.13 12.79 15.61
N PRO A 108 -3.39 12.90 16.74
CA PRO A 108 -2.06 13.51 16.76
C PRO A 108 -0.97 12.55 16.26
N VAL A 109 0.13 13.10 15.76
CA VAL A 109 1.35 12.36 15.38
C VAL A 109 1.87 11.47 16.51
N ALA A 110 1.76 11.91 17.77
CA ALA A 110 2.21 11.13 18.93
C ALA A 110 1.53 9.76 19.05
N GLU A 111 0.26 9.61 18.63
CA GLU A 111 -0.43 8.31 18.62
C GLU A 111 0.17 7.38 17.56
N VAL A 112 0.53 7.91 16.39
CA VAL A 112 1.17 7.16 15.32
C VAL A 112 2.56 6.68 15.75
N LEU A 113 3.37 7.56 16.32
CA LEU A 113 4.71 7.23 16.81
C LEU A 113 4.66 6.17 17.91
N LYS A 114 3.72 6.29 18.87
CA LYS A 114 3.48 5.25 19.88
C LYS A 114 3.08 3.91 19.25
N GLY A 115 2.30 3.95 18.16
CA GLY A 115 1.96 2.76 17.38
C GLY A 115 3.19 2.08 16.78
N ILE A 116 4.11 2.86 16.20
CA ILE A 116 5.37 2.37 15.63
C ILE A 116 6.26 1.75 16.71
N GLU A 117 6.44 2.42 17.86
CA GLU A 117 7.20 1.91 19.00
C GLU A 117 6.62 0.57 19.51
N THR A 118 5.30 0.50 19.64
CA THR A 118 4.61 -0.72 20.09
C THR A 118 4.79 -1.85 19.08
N ALA A 119 4.65 -1.56 17.78
CA ALA A 119 4.84 -2.54 16.72
C ALA A 119 6.27 -3.10 16.71
N GLN A 120 7.28 -2.25 16.92
CA GLN A 120 8.67 -2.66 17.07
C GLN A 120 8.86 -3.55 18.28
N ALA A 121 8.32 -3.15 19.44
CA ALA A 121 8.46 -3.88 20.70
C ALA A 121 7.87 -5.30 20.63
N VAL A 122 6.78 -5.51 19.89
CA VAL A 122 6.18 -6.85 19.69
C VAL A 122 6.82 -7.63 18.53
N GLY A 123 7.82 -7.08 17.86
CA GLY A 123 8.55 -7.75 16.77
C GLY A 123 7.81 -7.78 15.43
N LEU A 124 6.95 -6.79 15.13
CA LEU A 124 6.46 -6.53 13.79
C LEU A 124 7.52 -5.75 13.00
N GLY A 125 8.25 -6.41 12.13
CA GLY A 125 9.34 -5.73 11.44
C GLY A 125 9.98 -6.50 10.28
N PRO A 126 10.79 -5.79 9.45
CA PRO A 126 11.07 -4.35 9.49
C PRO A 126 9.83 -3.50 9.25
N ILE A 127 9.71 -2.40 10.00
CA ILE A 127 8.61 -1.46 9.85
C ILE A 127 8.93 -0.51 8.69
N LYS A 128 7.94 -0.21 7.86
CA LYS A 128 8.05 0.82 6.83
C LYS A 128 7.15 2.00 7.20
N VAL A 129 7.68 3.21 7.10
CA VAL A 129 6.91 4.44 7.25
C VAL A 129 6.83 5.10 5.89
N ASN A 130 5.62 5.34 5.40
CA ASN A 130 5.38 6.02 4.13
C ASN A 130 5.02 7.49 4.39
N MET A 131 5.73 8.39 3.73
CA MET A 131 5.44 9.81 3.66
C MET A 131 5.12 10.18 2.21
N VAL A 132 3.89 10.59 1.93
CA VAL A 132 3.56 11.23 0.66
C VAL A 132 4.06 12.66 0.72
N VAL A 133 4.87 13.06 -0.26
CA VAL A 133 5.43 14.41 -0.30
C VAL A 133 4.67 15.25 -1.31
N LYS A 134 4.07 16.35 -0.83
CA LYS A 134 3.35 17.32 -1.63
C LYS A 134 4.05 18.68 -1.52
N ARG A 135 4.52 19.21 -2.66
CA ARG A 135 5.19 20.51 -2.74
C ARG A 135 4.29 21.63 -2.20
N GLY A 136 4.85 22.53 -1.41
CA GLY A 136 4.14 23.63 -0.77
C GLY A 136 3.26 23.24 0.42
N VAL A 137 3.29 21.96 0.86
CA VAL A 137 2.46 21.48 1.99
C VAL A 137 3.30 20.85 3.10
N ASN A 138 4.14 19.85 2.80
CA ASN A 138 4.91 19.11 3.79
C ASN A 138 6.38 18.83 3.38
N GLU A 139 6.89 19.51 2.38
CA GLU A 139 8.28 19.36 1.95
C GLU A 139 9.30 19.79 3.03
N ASP A 140 8.91 20.69 3.94
CA ASP A 140 9.69 21.09 5.12
C ASP A 140 9.83 19.97 6.16
N GLN A 141 9.00 18.92 6.08
CA GLN A 141 9.05 17.77 6.98
C GLN A 141 10.03 16.68 6.50
N ILE A 142 10.59 16.75 5.29
CA ILE A 142 11.48 15.73 4.72
C ILE A 142 12.69 15.48 5.63
N LEU A 143 13.47 16.53 5.92
CA LEU A 143 14.68 16.41 6.75
C LEU A 143 14.35 16.07 8.21
N PRO A 144 13.37 16.70 8.87
CA PRO A 144 12.94 16.29 10.21
C PRO A 144 12.55 14.80 10.30
N MET A 145 11.77 14.29 9.35
CA MET A 145 11.38 12.90 9.30
C MET A 145 12.59 11.97 9.11
N ALA A 146 13.49 12.30 8.16
CA ALA A 146 14.68 11.49 7.91
C ALA A 146 15.59 11.43 9.14
N ARG A 147 15.88 12.58 9.80
CA ARG A 147 16.66 12.64 11.04
C ARG A 147 16.00 11.83 12.15
N TYR A 148 14.70 12.02 12.37
CA TYR A 148 13.97 11.35 13.44
C TYR A 148 14.04 9.83 13.34
N PHE A 149 13.71 9.26 12.17
CA PHE A 149 13.71 7.80 11.99
C PHE A 149 15.12 7.20 11.99
N ARG A 150 16.10 7.88 11.37
CA ARG A 150 17.50 7.46 11.42
C ARG A 150 18.06 7.42 12.86
N ASP A 151 17.83 8.46 13.62
CA ASP A 151 18.46 8.64 14.92
C ASP A 151 17.77 7.81 16.02
N ASN A 152 16.47 7.59 15.94
CA ASN A 152 15.73 6.85 16.97
C ASN A 152 15.57 5.35 16.66
N TYR A 153 15.61 4.93 15.38
CA TYR A 153 15.27 3.56 14.99
C TYR A 153 16.37 2.86 14.19
N GLY A 154 17.30 3.57 13.61
CA GLY A 154 18.31 2.99 12.74
C GLY A 154 17.68 2.16 11.61
N GLY A 155 18.19 0.94 11.38
CA GLY A 155 17.69 0.06 10.32
C GLY A 155 16.38 -0.68 10.63
N SER A 156 15.80 -0.53 11.83
CA SER A 156 14.54 -1.22 12.20
C SER A 156 13.29 -0.57 11.59
N VAL A 157 13.38 0.70 11.20
CA VAL A 157 12.34 1.45 10.49
C VAL A 157 12.91 2.01 9.20
N VAL A 158 12.25 1.74 8.08
CA VAL A 158 12.60 2.27 6.76
C VAL A 158 11.62 3.38 6.40
N LEU A 159 12.10 4.63 6.36
CA LEU A 159 11.31 5.76 5.88
C LEU A 159 11.28 5.74 4.35
N ARG A 160 10.08 5.86 3.76
CA ARG A 160 9.90 5.91 2.32
C ARG A 160 9.14 7.16 1.92
N PHE A 161 9.71 7.92 1.03
CA PHE A 161 9.08 9.10 0.43
C PHE A 161 8.38 8.70 -0.87
N ILE A 162 7.17 9.18 -1.06
CA ILE A 162 6.31 8.86 -2.21
C ILE A 162 5.96 10.18 -2.90
N GLU A 163 6.18 10.27 -4.20
CA GLU A 163 5.70 11.39 -4.99
C GLU A 163 4.17 11.48 -4.95
N TYR A 164 3.63 12.70 -4.77
CA TYR A 164 2.19 12.95 -4.73
C TYR A 164 1.51 12.55 -6.04
N MET A 165 0.60 11.59 -5.98
CA MET A 165 -0.04 10.97 -7.14
C MET A 165 -1.47 11.45 -7.37
N ASP A 166 -1.91 11.37 -8.61
CA ASP A 166 -3.28 11.63 -9.07
C ASP A 166 -4.24 10.44 -8.84
N VAL A 167 -4.21 9.88 -7.64
CA VAL A 167 -5.07 8.75 -7.24
C VAL A 167 -6.48 9.23 -6.91
N GLY A 168 -7.49 8.45 -7.35
CA GLY A 168 -8.88 8.83 -7.18
C GLY A 168 -9.31 10.00 -8.10
N ALA A 169 -10.48 10.55 -7.82
CA ALA A 169 -11.07 11.65 -8.59
C ALA A 169 -11.24 12.96 -7.79
N THR A 170 -10.95 12.93 -6.49
CA THR A 170 -11.32 14.01 -5.56
C THR A 170 -10.14 14.75 -4.92
N ASN A 171 -8.89 14.28 -5.13
CA ASN A 171 -7.72 14.86 -4.48
C ASN A 171 -7.21 16.19 -5.08
N GLY A 172 -7.81 16.67 -6.18
CA GLY A 172 -7.45 17.95 -6.80
C GLY A 172 -6.00 18.00 -7.30
N TRP A 173 -5.41 16.85 -7.65
CA TRP A 173 -4.01 16.72 -8.02
C TRP A 173 -3.57 17.64 -9.17
N ARG A 174 -2.39 18.23 -9.02
CA ARG A 174 -1.74 19.06 -10.02
C ARG A 174 -0.26 18.68 -10.12
N MET A 175 0.28 18.71 -11.33
CA MET A 175 1.68 18.35 -11.58
C MET A 175 2.69 19.28 -10.89
N ASP A 176 2.36 20.55 -10.73
CA ASP A 176 3.21 21.54 -10.03
C ASP A 176 3.31 21.31 -8.51
N GLU A 177 2.42 20.50 -7.94
CA GLU A 177 2.46 20.06 -6.53
C GLU A 177 3.32 18.79 -6.32
N VAL A 178 3.84 18.19 -7.38
CA VAL A 178 4.73 17.03 -7.29
C VAL A 178 6.16 17.51 -6.98
N LEU A 179 6.76 16.97 -5.92
CA LEU A 179 8.20 17.09 -5.69
C LEU A 179 8.88 15.86 -6.28
N PRO A 180 9.65 15.99 -7.39
CA PRO A 180 10.34 14.86 -8.00
C PRO A 180 11.32 14.20 -7.03
N SER A 181 11.42 12.87 -7.07
CA SER A 181 12.33 12.11 -6.20
C SER A 181 13.78 12.56 -6.32
N ARG A 182 14.20 13.06 -7.49
CA ARG A 182 15.55 13.62 -7.68
C ARG A 182 15.77 14.87 -6.83
N GLU A 183 14.83 15.81 -6.83
CA GLU A 183 14.93 17.03 -6.01
C GLU A 183 14.89 16.66 -4.51
N LEU A 184 14.05 15.70 -4.13
CA LEU A 184 13.97 15.19 -2.77
C LEU A 184 15.32 14.56 -2.34
N LEU A 185 15.95 13.77 -3.20
CA LEU A 185 17.27 13.20 -2.93
C LEU A 185 18.34 14.28 -2.75
N ASP A 186 18.30 15.34 -3.58
CA ASP A 186 19.23 16.47 -3.46
C ASP A 186 19.05 17.23 -2.12
N LEU A 187 17.81 17.35 -1.63
CA LEU A 187 17.53 17.88 -0.29
C LEU A 187 18.12 16.98 0.80
N LEU A 188 17.90 15.67 0.73
CA LEU A 188 18.42 14.74 1.72
C LEU A 188 19.95 14.72 1.77
N ARG A 189 20.62 14.89 0.63
CA ARG A 189 22.08 14.93 0.52
C ARG A 189 22.72 16.17 1.15
N GLN A 190 21.93 17.19 1.48
CA GLN A 190 22.45 18.34 2.23
C GLN A 190 22.83 17.96 3.67
N ASP A 191 22.15 16.95 4.23
CA ASP A 191 22.34 16.52 5.63
C ASP A 191 22.97 15.13 5.75
N PHE A 192 22.84 14.29 4.72
CA PHE A 192 23.20 12.87 4.79
C PHE A 192 24.06 12.45 3.61
N GLU A 193 25.11 11.70 3.89
CA GLU A 193 25.82 10.94 2.88
C GLU A 193 25.01 9.67 2.58
N LEU A 194 24.51 9.54 1.34
CA LEU A 194 23.64 8.47 0.91
C LEU A 194 24.29 7.65 -0.21
N VAL A 195 24.22 6.33 -0.07
CA VAL A 195 24.74 5.36 -1.03
C VAL A 195 23.57 4.59 -1.62
N GLN A 196 23.49 4.49 -2.94
CA GLN A 196 22.46 3.71 -3.61
C GLN A 196 22.63 2.22 -3.31
N LEU A 197 21.53 1.55 -3.01
CA LEU A 197 21.47 0.12 -2.73
C LEU A 197 20.73 -0.60 -3.85
N ASP A 198 21.09 -1.87 -4.08
CA ASP A 198 20.36 -2.73 -5.00
C ASP A 198 18.93 -3.00 -4.54
N ALA A 199 18.03 -3.27 -5.48
CA ALA A 199 16.67 -3.69 -5.16
C ALA A 199 16.67 -4.97 -4.33
N SER A 200 15.84 -5.05 -3.29
CA SER A 200 15.74 -6.23 -2.42
C SER A 200 14.94 -7.37 -3.03
N ALA A 201 14.11 -7.08 -4.04
CA ALA A 201 13.30 -8.07 -4.76
C ALA A 201 12.88 -7.54 -6.14
N PRO A 202 12.59 -8.44 -7.10
CA PRO A 202 12.00 -8.05 -8.38
C PRO A 202 10.67 -7.30 -8.21
N GLY A 203 10.47 -6.23 -8.98
CA GLY A 203 9.26 -5.41 -8.90
C GLY A 203 9.16 -4.52 -7.66
N GLU A 204 10.28 -4.32 -6.92
CA GLU A 204 10.32 -3.34 -5.84
C GLU A 204 10.07 -1.93 -6.39
N THR A 205 9.16 -1.18 -5.74
CA THR A 205 8.77 0.15 -6.20
C THR A 205 9.63 1.27 -5.65
N ALA A 206 10.35 1.01 -4.56
CA ALA A 206 11.20 1.98 -3.92
C ALA A 206 12.65 1.83 -4.40
N GLU A 207 13.23 2.91 -4.88
CA GLU A 207 14.67 3.05 -5.03
C GLU A 207 15.27 3.19 -3.63
N ARG A 208 16.28 2.36 -3.29
CA ARG A 208 16.83 2.24 -1.94
C ARG A 208 18.11 3.04 -1.79
N TRP A 209 18.23 3.77 -0.69
CA TRP A 209 19.41 4.58 -0.35
C TRP A 209 19.82 4.34 1.10
N GLY A 210 21.01 3.77 1.31
CA GLY A 210 21.59 3.57 2.64
C GLY A 210 22.29 4.81 3.15
N TYR A 211 22.19 5.06 4.45
CA TYR A 211 23.05 6.04 5.11
C TYR A 211 24.49 5.49 5.17
N ALA A 212 25.48 6.28 4.73
CA ALA A 212 26.88 5.84 4.67
C ALA A 212 27.45 5.44 6.04
N ASP A 213 26.88 5.94 7.14
CA ASP A 213 27.23 5.57 8.51
C ASP A 213 26.58 4.27 9.01
N GLY A 214 25.84 3.57 8.16
CA GLY A 214 25.20 2.29 8.46
C GLY A 214 23.95 2.36 9.32
N ARG A 215 23.39 3.54 9.59
CA ARG A 215 22.21 3.73 10.44
C ARG A 215 20.87 3.50 9.71
N GLY A 216 20.84 2.56 8.77
CA GLY A 216 19.63 2.17 8.05
C GLY A 216 19.56 2.73 6.63
N GLU A 217 18.35 2.80 6.11
CA GLU A 217 18.07 3.20 4.72
C GLU A 217 16.79 4.03 4.60
N ILE A 218 16.69 4.72 3.49
CA ILE A 218 15.46 5.36 3.01
C ILE A 218 15.04 4.77 1.67
N GLY A 219 13.77 4.94 1.30
CA GLY A 219 13.25 4.57 -0.01
C GLY A 219 12.63 5.75 -0.73
N LEU A 220 12.81 5.83 -2.04
CA LEU A 220 12.16 6.81 -2.92
C LEU A 220 11.21 6.08 -3.86
N ILE A 221 9.95 6.50 -3.90
CA ILE A 221 8.92 5.92 -4.78
C ILE A 221 8.51 6.97 -5.81
N SER A 222 9.16 6.92 -6.96
CA SER A 222 9.02 7.87 -8.08
C SER A 222 7.82 7.54 -8.95
N SER A 223 6.62 7.52 -8.36
CA SER A 223 5.38 7.06 -9.00
C SER A 223 4.88 7.97 -10.13
N VAL A 224 5.39 9.19 -10.23
CA VAL A 224 5.00 10.20 -11.23
C VAL A 224 6.13 10.43 -12.23
N THR A 225 7.34 10.72 -11.76
CA THR A 225 8.45 11.12 -12.62
C THR A 225 9.24 9.96 -13.23
N GLN A 226 9.22 8.78 -12.58
CA GLN A 226 9.87 7.55 -13.08
C GLN A 226 8.92 6.35 -12.92
N ALA A 227 7.90 6.29 -13.78
CA ALA A 227 6.87 5.26 -13.68
C ALA A 227 7.44 3.85 -13.89
N PHE A 228 7.06 2.92 -13.02
CA PHE A 228 7.51 1.52 -12.97
C PHE A 228 6.42 0.52 -13.42
N CYS A 229 5.60 0.90 -14.42
CA CYS A 229 4.48 0.07 -14.89
C CYS A 229 4.93 -1.24 -15.55
N GLY A 230 6.10 -1.22 -16.22
CA GLY A 230 6.63 -2.38 -16.96
C GLY A 230 6.86 -3.61 -16.07
N ASP A 231 7.31 -3.41 -14.84
CA ASP A 231 7.63 -4.47 -13.87
C ASP A 231 6.56 -4.61 -12.77
N CYS A 232 5.39 -3.97 -12.95
CA CYS A 232 4.35 -4.00 -11.93
C CYS A 232 3.67 -5.35 -11.84
N ASN A 233 3.87 -6.05 -10.72
CA ASN A 233 3.31 -7.38 -10.42
C ASN A 233 2.20 -7.35 -9.35
N ARG A 234 1.50 -6.21 -9.21
CA ARG A 234 0.50 -6.00 -8.14
C ARG A 234 -0.92 -6.08 -8.69
N ALA A 235 -1.80 -6.71 -7.91
CA ALA A 235 -3.24 -6.64 -8.06
C ALA A 235 -3.88 -6.21 -6.73
N ARG A 236 -5.12 -5.76 -6.77
CA ARG A 236 -5.90 -5.31 -5.61
C ARG A 236 -7.26 -5.97 -5.61
N LEU A 237 -7.63 -6.58 -4.49
CA LEU A 237 -8.95 -7.11 -4.26
C LEU A 237 -9.70 -6.17 -3.32
N SER A 238 -10.80 -5.58 -3.78
CA SER A 238 -11.65 -4.76 -2.91
C SER A 238 -12.43 -5.62 -1.92
N THR A 239 -12.92 -4.98 -0.85
CA THR A 239 -13.71 -5.66 0.18
C THR A 239 -15.03 -6.23 -0.35
N GLU A 240 -15.52 -5.75 -1.47
CA GLU A 240 -16.72 -6.26 -2.17
C GLU A 240 -16.40 -7.33 -3.22
N GLY A 241 -15.15 -7.72 -3.40
CA GLY A 241 -14.73 -8.79 -4.30
C GLY A 241 -14.45 -8.39 -5.73
N LYS A 242 -14.12 -7.12 -6.00
CA LYS A 242 -13.62 -6.70 -7.31
C LYS A 242 -12.10 -6.72 -7.35
N LEU A 243 -11.55 -7.33 -8.40
CA LEU A 243 -10.12 -7.35 -8.69
C LEU A 243 -9.73 -6.19 -9.60
N TYR A 244 -8.71 -5.44 -9.19
CA TYR A 244 -8.12 -4.35 -9.96
C TYR A 244 -6.65 -4.67 -10.24
N THR A 245 -6.25 -4.57 -11.49
CA THR A 245 -4.88 -4.82 -11.94
C THR A 245 -4.00 -3.58 -11.93
N CYS A 246 -4.60 -2.39 -11.79
CA CYS A 246 -3.91 -1.10 -11.67
C CYS A 246 -4.49 -0.24 -10.55
N LEU A 247 -3.65 0.60 -9.92
CA LEU A 247 -4.08 1.60 -8.92
C LEU A 247 -5.00 2.66 -9.54
N PHE A 248 -4.82 2.94 -10.82
CA PHE A 248 -5.56 3.96 -11.57
C PHE A 248 -6.70 3.36 -12.41
N ALA A 249 -7.11 2.14 -12.13
CA ALA A 249 -8.19 1.48 -12.86
C ALA A 249 -9.53 2.21 -12.69
N HIS A 250 -10.33 2.21 -13.74
CA HIS A 250 -11.69 2.77 -13.74
C HIS A 250 -12.75 1.71 -13.44
N GLN A 251 -12.43 0.44 -13.69
CA GLN A 251 -13.31 -0.71 -13.48
C GLN A 251 -12.56 -1.86 -12.84
N GLY A 252 -13.25 -2.64 -12.00
CA GLY A 252 -12.76 -3.86 -11.42
C GLY A 252 -13.49 -5.09 -11.97
N HIS A 253 -12.81 -6.22 -11.99
CA HIS A 253 -13.38 -7.52 -12.39
C HIS A 253 -14.09 -8.18 -11.20
N ASP A 254 -15.38 -8.47 -11.35
CA ASP A 254 -16.22 -9.01 -10.27
C ASP A 254 -15.90 -10.49 -9.99
N LEU A 255 -15.06 -10.75 -8.99
CA LEU A 255 -14.76 -12.11 -8.52
C LEU A 255 -15.83 -12.61 -7.53
N ARG A 256 -16.62 -11.72 -6.89
CA ARG A 256 -17.71 -12.12 -6.00
C ARG A 256 -18.77 -12.91 -6.77
N ALA A 257 -19.06 -12.54 -8.01
CA ALA A 257 -19.98 -13.30 -8.87
C ALA A 257 -19.52 -14.74 -9.10
N LEU A 258 -18.20 -14.99 -9.11
CA LEU A 258 -17.64 -16.34 -9.22
C LEU A 258 -17.74 -17.13 -7.87
N LEU A 259 -17.68 -16.41 -6.74
CA LEU A 259 -17.82 -17.02 -5.41
C LEU A 259 -19.28 -17.31 -5.05
N ARG A 260 -20.21 -16.49 -5.54
CA ARG A 260 -21.65 -16.53 -5.25
C ARG A 260 -22.45 -16.63 -6.55
N PRO A 261 -22.31 -17.76 -7.30
CA PRO A 261 -23.01 -17.89 -8.58
C PRO A 261 -24.53 -17.93 -8.38
N ALA A 262 -25.27 -17.31 -9.31
CA ALA A 262 -26.72 -17.40 -9.33
C ALA A 262 -27.15 -18.86 -9.63
N ALA A 263 -28.11 -19.38 -8.87
CA ALA A 263 -28.78 -20.66 -9.07
C ALA A 263 -27.84 -21.89 -9.31
N GLY A 264 -27.26 -22.43 -8.22
CA GLY A 264 -27.01 -23.87 -8.11
C GLY A 264 -25.72 -24.45 -8.69
N ALA A 265 -24.89 -23.70 -9.39
CA ALA A 265 -23.62 -24.18 -9.91
C ALA A 265 -22.43 -23.69 -9.05
N ALA A 266 -21.90 -24.54 -8.18
CA ALA A 266 -20.66 -24.23 -7.48
C ALA A 266 -19.51 -24.09 -8.49
N ILE A 267 -18.85 -22.92 -8.53
CA ILE A 267 -17.65 -22.72 -9.35
C ILE A 267 -16.45 -23.26 -8.58
N SER A 268 -15.68 -24.14 -9.20
CA SER A 268 -14.49 -24.73 -8.60
C SER A 268 -13.33 -23.73 -8.51
N ASP A 269 -12.38 -23.97 -7.61
CA ASP A 269 -11.17 -23.16 -7.48
C ASP A 269 -10.34 -23.16 -8.76
N ALA A 270 -10.32 -24.27 -9.49
CA ALA A 270 -9.66 -24.37 -10.79
C ALA A 270 -10.29 -23.44 -11.84
N GLN A 271 -11.62 -23.31 -11.86
CA GLN A 271 -12.31 -22.39 -12.78
C GLN A 271 -12.07 -20.92 -12.41
N ILE A 272 -12.06 -20.60 -11.11
CA ILE A 272 -11.71 -19.24 -10.63
C ILE A 272 -10.26 -18.93 -10.99
N GLY A 273 -9.34 -19.91 -10.77
CA GLY A 273 -7.93 -19.76 -11.13
C GLY A 273 -7.70 -19.53 -12.61
N ALA A 274 -8.42 -20.26 -13.49
CA ALA A 274 -8.36 -20.06 -14.93
C ALA A 274 -8.83 -18.64 -15.33
N ALA A 275 -9.92 -18.15 -14.74
CA ALA A 275 -10.40 -16.79 -14.97
C ALA A 275 -9.37 -15.73 -14.51
N LEU A 276 -8.72 -15.93 -13.35
CA LEU A 276 -7.66 -15.06 -12.86
C LEU A 276 -6.44 -15.06 -13.79
N ALA A 277 -6.00 -16.22 -14.27
CA ALA A 277 -4.89 -16.34 -15.21
C ALA A 277 -5.18 -15.61 -16.52
N GLU A 278 -6.39 -15.73 -17.04
CA GLU A 278 -6.83 -15.02 -18.25
C GLU A 278 -6.83 -13.50 -18.04
N LEU A 279 -7.39 -13.00 -16.92
CA LEU A 279 -7.39 -11.59 -16.57
C LEU A 279 -5.96 -11.04 -16.45
N TRP A 280 -5.08 -11.78 -15.79
CA TRP A 280 -3.68 -11.36 -15.64
C TRP A 280 -2.91 -11.39 -16.95
N GLY A 281 -3.12 -12.40 -17.78
CA GLY A 281 -2.46 -12.54 -19.08
C GLY A 281 -2.85 -11.47 -20.10
N ARG A 282 -4.05 -10.88 -19.98
CA ARG A 282 -4.52 -9.78 -20.84
C ARG A 282 -4.18 -8.40 -20.32
N ARG A 283 -3.47 -8.32 -19.20
CA ARG A 283 -3.15 -7.06 -18.57
C ARG A 283 -2.22 -6.20 -19.43
N ASP A 284 -2.62 -4.96 -19.69
CA ASP A 284 -1.86 -3.94 -20.43
C ASP A 284 -1.80 -2.58 -19.70
N ASP A 285 -2.13 -2.55 -18.41
CA ASP A 285 -2.17 -1.35 -17.58
C ASP A 285 -0.82 -0.62 -17.53
N ARG A 286 -0.75 0.59 -18.10
CA ARG A 286 0.46 1.44 -18.10
C ARG A 286 0.16 2.89 -17.81
N TYR A 287 -0.89 3.17 -17.04
CA TYR A 287 -1.37 4.53 -16.81
C TYR A 287 -0.26 5.52 -16.42
N SER A 288 0.58 5.19 -15.43
CA SER A 288 1.62 6.11 -14.98
C SER A 288 2.65 6.44 -16.07
N GLN A 289 2.91 5.53 -17.01
CA GLN A 289 3.77 5.78 -18.18
C GLN A 289 3.07 6.64 -19.23
N LEU A 290 1.76 6.48 -19.38
CA LEU A 290 0.96 7.16 -20.40
C LEU A 290 0.37 8.49 -19.89
N ARG A 291 0.49 8.80 -18.60
CA ARG A 291 -0.10 9.99 -17.95
C ARG A 291 0.11 11.28 -18.74
N ALA A 292 1.29 11.50 -19.28
CA ALA A 292 1.61 12.71 -20.06
C ALA A 292 0.89 12.75 -21.43
N ALA A 293 0.57 11.58 -21.99
CA ALA A 293 -0.12 11.46 -23.28
C ALA A 293 -1.66 11.55 -23.11
N GLU A 294 -2.18 11.26 -21.93
CA GLU A 294 -3.60 11.30 -21.59
C GLU A 294 -4.07 12.66 -21.00
N THR A 295 -3.31 13.74 -21.21
CA THR A 295 -3.80 15.09 -20.88
C THR A 295 -5.08 15.34 -21.69
N PRO A 296 -6.25 15.55 -21.06
CA PRO A 296 -7.51 15.64 -21.79
C PRO A 296 -7.44 16.78 -22.80
N SER A 297 -7.63 16.49 -24.07
CA SER A 297 -8.07 17.48 -25.04
C SER A 297 -9.39 18.03 -24.52
N THR A 298 -9.46 19.33 -24.32
CA THR A 298 -10.61 20.10 -23.87
C THR A 298 -11.91 19.59 -24.52
N GLY A 299 -12.78 18.90 -23.76
CA GLY A 299 -14.14 18.60 -24.23
C GLY A 299 -14.82 17.34 -23.73
N SER A 300 -14.13 16.34 -23.24
CA SER A 300 -14.79 15.13 -22.70
C SER A 300 -14.44 14.96 -21.22
N PRO A 301 -15.43 14.71 -20.33
CA PRO A 301 -15.12 14.39 -18.94
C PRO A 301 -14.31 13.11 -18.91
N ALA A 302 -13.09 13.17 -18.33
CA ALA A 302 -12.28 11.99 -18.10
C ALA A 302 -13.08 10.94 -17.29
N PRO A 303 -12.98 9.64 -17.60
CA PRO A 303 -13.69 8.62 -16.84
C PRO A 303 -13.28 8.73 -15.36
N ARG A 304 -14.29 8.69 -14.46
CA ARG A 304 -14.08 8.85 -13.01
C ARG A 304 -13.26 7.67 -12.48
N ARG A 305 -12.09 7.96 -11.92
CA ARG A 305 -11.25 6.96 -11.29
C ARG A 305 -11.85 6.51 -9.97
N ILE A 306 -11.48 5.29 -9.57
CA ILE A 306 -11.91 4.72 -8.29
C ILE A 306 -11.01 5.31 -7.20
N GLU A 307 -11.62 5.71 -6.09
CA GLU A 307 -10.90 6.30 -4.97
C GLU A 307 -9.94 5.27 -4.33
N MET A 308 -8.73 5.73 -3.97
CA MET A 308 -7.68 4.88 -3.42
C MET A 308 -8.11 4.14 -2.14
N HIS A 309 -8.86 4.82 -1.25
CA HIS A 309 -9.35 4.21 -0.02
C HIS A 309 -10.33 3.05 -0.25
N TYR A 310 -10.88 2.93 -1.45
CA TYR A 310 -11.80 1.87 -1.84
C TYR A 310 -11.08 0.61 -2.34
N ILE A 311 -9.97 0.78 -3.05
CA ILE A 311 -9.20 -0.33 -3.64
C ILE A 311 -7.89 -0.61 -2.93
N GLY A 312 -7.58 0.12 -1.86
CA GLY A 312 -6.37 -0.04 -1.08
C GLY A 312 -5.11 0.48 -1.76
N GLY A 313 -4.59 1.57 -1.26
CA GLY A 313 -3.34 2.19 -1.72
C GLY A 313 -2.23 2.07 -0.70
#